data_558dec1681f4edff64bb3b9d6ee8eda3
#
_entry.id   558dec1681f4edff64bb3b9d6ee8eda3
#
_cell.length_a   1.000
_cell.length_b   1.000
_cell.length_c   1.000
_cell.angle_alpha   90.00
_cell.angle_beta   90.00
_cell.angle_gamma   90.00
#
_symmetry.space_group_name_H-M   'P 1'
#
loop_
_entity.id
_entity.type
_entity.pdbx_description
1 polymer ?
#
loop_
_entity_poly.entity_id
_entity_poly.type
_entity_poly.pdbx_seq_one_letter_code
_entity_poly.pdbx_strand_id
1 'polypeptide(L)'
;MSTEKVLEISDFNVDFWVDGVWYPAVIDMNLGLAAGKVTAIVGESGSGKSTTALGLMSLLASNARINGSVRVKGEEMVNAKSAILHKFRGREVAYIFQEPMTALNPLYTIGFQIIETLRNHFDMGPKEAHKRALELITMVDIPQPEKSINKYPHQLSGGQRQRAMIAQALACDPALLIADEPTTALDVTVQAEILDLMRGLKDKLNSAILLITHDMGVVADMADEILVMKDGITVEHGTSDQIFNNPRHPYTQQLLGAVPKLGSSVKRVLAFQGSTKPAPVLKLTDVTIEYPKRGRVPAFTAVKNFNLEIYPGEIVGLVGESGSGKTTVGRASIGLIPVKTGSIEIVGKEIAGAKQAQLSAIRRHTGIVFQDPASSLNPRLPIGESIGEPIYLAKIAKGADLARMVEDLLDQVELPRSYRNRYPHELSGGQRQRVGIARALALTPDLLIADEPTSALDVSVQSRFLDLLTELQEKLKFACLFISHDLAVVDILAHRIAVMQNGLLVEAGDRDDILLRPQNDYTRRLISAVPVPDPAEQRIRREARLAAKN
;
A
#
# COMPACT_ATOMS: atom_id res chain seq x y z
N MET A 1 -24.89 30.77 8.99
CA MET A 1 -23.57 31.35 8.75
C MET A 1 -23.01 30.67 7.51
N SER A 2 -22.76 31.39 6.42
CA SER A 2 -22.08 30.78 5.26
C SER A 2 -20.66 30.50 5.70
N THR A 3 -20.33 29.19 5.82
CA THR A 3 -18.96 28.76 6.08
C THR A 3 -18.10 29.23 4.91
N GLU A 4 -17.11 30.06 5.19
CA GLU A 4 -16.17 30.59 4.21
C GLU A 4 -15.47 29.41 3.51
N LYS A 5 -15.61 29.31 2.19
CA LYS A 5 -14.96 28.27 1.41
C LYS A 5 -13.47 28.61 1.25
N VAL A 6 -12.62 27.67 1.60
CA VAL A 6 -11.17 27.76 1.42
C VAL A 6 -10.78 27.39 0.00
N LEU A 7 -11.46 26.39 -0.59
CA LEU A 7 -11.27 25.94 -1.96
C LEU A 7 -12.60 25.97 -2.71
N GLU A 8 -12.60 26.57 -3.90
CA GLU A 8 -13.72 26.53 -4.85
C GLU A 8 -13.19 26.10 -6.22
N ILE A 9 -13.79 25.07 -6.77
CA ILE A 9 -13.47 24.51 -8.10
C ILE A 9 -14.73 24.60 -8.94
N SER A 10 -14.63 25.20 -10.14
CA SER A 10 -15.74 25.31 -11.09
C SER A 10 -15.29 24.96 -12.49
N ASP A 11 -16.04 24.05 -13.12
CA ASP A 11 -15.85 23.61 -14.50
C ASP A 11 -14.39 23.24 -14.82
N PHE A 12 -13.74 22.56 -13.84
CA PHE A 12 -12.32 22.24 -13.90
C PHE A 12 -12.08 21.05 -14.84
N ASN A 13 -11.25 21.30 -15.85
CA ASN A 13 -10.90 20.33 -16.87
C ASN A 13 -9.38 20.23 -17.00
N VAL A 14 -8.88 19.02 -17.17
CA VAL A 14 -7.46 18.74 -17.45
C VAL A 14 -7.35 17.78 -18.63
N ASP A 15 -6.57 18.18 -19.62
CA ASP A 15 -6.23 17.34 -20.77
C ASP A 15 -4.72 17.19 -20.91
N PHE A 16 -4.28 16.03 -21.41
CA PHE A 16 -2.87 15.76 -21.76
C PHE A 16 -2.68 15.60 -23.25
N TRP A 17 -1.64 16.24 -23.80
CA TRP A 17 -1.21 16.07 -25.18
C TRP A 17 -0.32 14.82 -25.30
N VAL A 18 -0.80 13.81 -26.03
CA VAL A 18 -0.07 12.55 -26.26
C VAL A 18 -0.22 12.18 -27.74
N ASP A 19 0.87 11.91 -28.43
CA ASP A 19 0.92 11.46 -29.82
C ASP A 19 0.03 12.27 -30.81
N GLY A 20 -0.01 13.60 -30.62
CA GLY A 20 -0.78 14.49 -31.51
C GLY A 20 -2.26 14.63 -31.18
N VAL A 21 -2.74 14.08 -30.06
CA VAL A 21 -4.14 14.13 -29.61
C VAL A 21 -4.25 14.60 -28.16
N TRP A 22 -5.30 15.34 -27.85
CA TRP A 22 -5.65 15.70 -26.48
C TRP A 22 -6.52 14.62 -25.85
N TYR A 23 -6.06 14.07 -24.73
CA TYR A 23 -6.79 13.10 -23.92
C TYR A 23 -7.30 13.74 -22.64
N PRO A 24 -8.63 13.77 -22.39
CA PRO A 24 -9.19 14.30 -21.17
C PRO A 24 -8.87 13.39 -19.98
N ALA A 25 -8.38 13.98 -18.89
CA ALA A 25 -8.05 13.27 -17.66
C ALA A 25 -8.94 13.71 -16.49
N VAL A 26 -9.48 14.95 -16.53
CA VAL A 26 -10.50 15.45 -15.61
C VAL A 26 -11.50 16.25 -16.43
N ILE A 27 -12.80 16.02 -16.21
CA ILE A 27 -13.90 16.57 -17.00
C ILE A 27 -14.93 17.21 -16.06
N ASP A 28 -15.17 18.50 -16.24
CA ASP A 28 -16.23 19.31 -15.60
C ASP A 28 -16.34 19.12 -14.08
N MET A 29 -15.19 19.07 -13.40
CA MET A 29 -15.16 18.88 -11.95
C MET A 29 -15.59 20.15 -11.22
N ASN A 30 -16.53 20.00 -10.29
CA ASN A 30 -17.02 21.06 -9.42
C ASN A 30 -16.92 20.62 -7.95
N LEU A 31 -16.32 21.46 -7.08
CA LEU A 31 -16.14 21.17 -5.67
C LEU A 31 -16.01 22.46 -4.85
N GLY A 32 -16.61 22.46 -3.65
CA GLY A 32 -16.39 23.52 -2.65
C GLY A 32 -15.96 22.90 -1.33
N LEU A 33 -14.87 23.37 -0.73
CA LEU A 33 -14.36 22.86 0.54
C LEU A 33 -14.22 24.00 1.56
N ALA A 34 -14.88 23.86 2.70
CA ALA A 34 -14.88 24.83 3.79
C ALA A 34 -13.72 24.61 4.77
N ALA A 35 -13.33 25.65 5.52
CA ALA A 35 -12.35 25.57 6.59
C ALA A 35 -12.73 24.50 7.64
N GLY A 36 -11.75 23.76 8.13
CA GLY A 36 -11.93 22.70 9.12
C GLY A 36 -12.69 21.47 8.63
N LYS A 37 -12.99 21.36 7.32
CA LYS A 37 -13.66 20.23 6.70
C LYS A 37 -12.70 19.33 5.92
N VAL A 38 -13.09 18.06 5.77
CA VAL A 38 -12.37 17.09 4.96
C VAL A 38 -13.25 16.61 3.83
N THR A 39 -12.83 16.83 2.59
CA THR A 39 -13.46 16.21 1.42
C THR A 39 -12.52 15.15 0.86
N ALA A 40 -13.00 13.92 0.73
CA ALA A 40 -12.25 12.83 0.11
C ALA A 40 -12.61 12.72 -1.37
N ILE A 41 -11.59 12.58 -2.23
CA ILE A 41 -11.73 12.16 -3.63
C ILE A 41 -11.35 10.70 -3.72
N VAL A 42 -12.29 9.85 -4.15
CA VAL A 42 -12.11 8.40 -4.26
C VAL A 42 -12.37 7.89 -5.67
N GLY A 43 -11.85 6.71 -6.00
CA GLY A 43 -12.01 6.06 -7.30
C GLY A 43 -10.84 5.15 -7.63
N GLU A 44 -10.94 4.39 -8.72
CA GLU A 44 -9.87 3.49 -9.19
C GLU A 44 -8.63 4.24 -9.67
N SER A 45 -7.51 3.51 -9.82
CA SER A 45 -6.29 4.07 -10.42
C SER A 45 -6.59 4.57 -11.85
N GLY A 46 -6.07 5.75 -12.19
CA GLY A 46 -6.34 6.38 -13.49
C GLY A 46 -7.66 7.16 -13.57
N SER A 47 -8.48 7.24 -12.52
CA SER A 47 -9.73 8.03 -12.53
C SER A 47 -9.54 9.55 -12.50
N GLY A 48 -8.29 10.06 -12.44
CA GLY A 48 -8.01 11.50 -12.47
C GLY A 48 -7.74 12.16 -11.11
N LYS A 49 -7.74 11.43 -9.98
CA LYS A 49 -7.60 11.97 -8.62
C LYS A 49 -6.31 12.77 -8.41
N SER A 50 -5.16 12.14 -8.61
CA SER A 50 -3.85 12.82 -8.44
C SER A 50 -3.63 13.89 -9.51
N THR A 51 -4.20 13.70 -10.73
CA THR A 51 -4.21 14.74 -11.77
C THR A 51 -4.97 15.97 -11.31
N THR A 52 -6.12 15.78 -10.66
CA THR A 52 -6.88 16.87 -10.04
C THR A 52 -6.00 17.59 -9.02
N ALA A 53 -5.45 16.88 -8.04
CA ALA A 53 -4.63 17.45 -6.98
C ALA A 53 -3.43 18.26 -7.49
N LEU A 54 -2.67 17.70 -8.44
CA LEU A 54 -1.54 18.41 -9.07
C LEU A 54 -2.00 19.59 -9.92
N GLY A 55 -3.15 19.46 -10.57
CA GLY A 55 -3.75 20.53 -11.36
C GLY A 55 -4.17 21.72 -10.52
N LEU A 56 -4.75 21.50 -9.33
CA LEU A 56 -5.09 22.57 -8.36
C LEU A 56 -3.86 23.39 -7.96
N MET A 57 -2.70 22.77 -7.93
CA MET A 57 -1.42 23.40 -7.62
C MET A 57 -0.67 23.90 -8.85
N SER A 58 -1.21 23.74 -10.07
CA SER A 58 -0.50 24.00 -11.34
C SER A 58 0.87 23.29 -11.39
N LEU A 59 0.95 22.02 -10.91
CA LEU A 59 2.16 21.19 -10.87
C LEU A 59 2.16 20.10 -11.95
N LEU A 60 1.21 20.15 -12.90
CA LEU A 60 1.17 19.19 -14.01
C LEU A 60 2.33 19.41 -14.99
N ALA A 61 2.65 18.36 -15.75
CA ALA A 61 3.67 18.40 -16.79
C ALA A 61 3.30 19.41 -17.90
N SER A 62 4.30 19.86 -18.67
CA SER A 62 4.15 20.89 -19.70
C SER A 62 3.25 20.49 -20.88
N ASN A 63 2.96 19.19 -21.05
CA ASN A 63 2.01 18.68 -22.03
C ASN A 63 0.56 18.63 -21.51
N ALA A 64 0.30 19.16 -20.32
CA ALA A 64 -1.06 19.31 -19.78
C ALA A 64 -1.60 20.71 -20.04
N ARG A 65 -2.92 20.81 -20.26
CA ARG A 65 -3.65 22.07 -20.21
C ARG A 65 -4.75 22.02 -19.17
N ILE A 66 -4.99 23.14 -18.50
CA ILE A 66 -5.99 23.28 -17.45
C ILE A 66 -6.97 24.36 -17.90
N ASN A 67 -8.28 24.08 -17.79
CA ASN A 67 -9.36 25.03 -18.02
C ASN A 67 -10.31 25.03 -16.82
N GLY A 68 -11.18 26.06 -16.75
CA GLY A 68 -12.08 26.27 -15.61
C GLY A 68 -11.49 27.24 -14.58
N SER A 69 -11.98 27.18 -13.35
CA SER A 69 -11.56 28.06 -12.25
C SER A 69 -11.24 27.26 -11.00
N VAL A 70 -10.13 27.60 -10.36
CA VAL A 70 -9.72 27.07 -9.05
C VAL A 70 -9.37 28.25 -8.15
N ARG A 71 -10.17 28.52 -7.15
CA ARG A 71 -9.93 29.60 -6.20
C ARG A 71 -9.57 29.06 -4.82
N VAL A 72 -8.46 29.55 -4.29
CA VAL A 72 -8.04 29.32 -2.92
C VAL A 72 -8.13 30.61 -2.14
N LYS A 73 -8.97 30.67 -1.10
CA LYS A 73 -9.26 31.91 -0.35
C LYS A 73 -9.65 33.07 -1.27
N GLY A 74 -10.41 32.75 -2.33
CA GLY A 74 -10.89 33.73 -3.31
C GLY A 74 -9.92 34.08 -4.44
N GLU A 75 -8.63 33.74 -4.35
CA GLU A 75 -7.62 33.99 -5.39
C GLU A 75 -7.59 32.89 -6.45
N GLU A 76 -7.58 33.28 -7.71
CA GLU A 76 -7.56 32.36 -8.86
C GLU A 76 -6.17 31.71 -9.06
N MET A 77 -6.15 30.36 -9.16
CA MET A 77 -4.92 29.56 -9.35
C MET A 77 -4.70 29.14 -10.80
N VAL A 78 -5.77 28.97 -11.59
CA VAL A 78 -5.64 28.54 -12.99
C VAL A 78 -5.05 29.70 -13.80
N ASN A 79 -3.97 29.42 -14.54
CA ASN A 79 -3.23 30.41 -15.31
C ASN A 79 -2.71 31.60 -14.50
N ALA A 80 -2.61 31.48 -13.16
CA ALA A 80 -2.09 32.52 -12.30
C ALA A 80 -0.60 32.79 -12.59
N LYS A 81 -0.19 34.05 -12.39
CA LYS A 81 1.21 34.45 -12.54
C LYS A 81 2.10 33.72 -11.52
N SER A 82 3.33 33.39 -11.91
CA SER A 82 4.30 32.70 -11.05
C SER A 82 4.43 33.33 -9.66
N ALA A 83 4.38 34.67 -9.54
CA ALA A 83 4.46 35.35 -8.25
C ALA A 83 3.27 35.04 -7.31
N ILE A 84 2.06 34.83 -7.85
CA ILE A 84 0.88 34.42 -7.08
C ILE A 84 1.06 32.97 -6.64
N LEU A 85 1.42 32.08 -7.58
CA LEU A 85 1.64 30.65 -7.26
C LEU A 85 2.72 30.46 -6.19
N HIS A 86 3.82 31.23 -6.24
CA HIS A 86 4.86 31.20 -5.20
C HIS A 86 4.36 31.64 -3.83
N LYS A 87 3.46 32.62 -3.77
CA LYS A 87 2.87 33.09 -2.52
C LYS A 87 1.96 32.02 -1.89
N PHE A 88 1.25 31.24 -2.71
CA PHE A 88 0.27 30.26 -2.25
C PHE A 88 0.88 28.89 -1.96
N ARG A 89 1.74 28.38 -2.86
CA ARG A 89 2.38 27.07 -2.68
C ARG A 89 3.30 27.05 -1.47
N GLY A 90 3.08 26.10 -0.57
CA GLY A 90 3.84 25.92 0.67
C GLY A 90 3.41 26.84 1.81
N ARG A 91 2.63 27.91 1.55
CA ARG A 91 2.14 28.84 2.57
C ARG A 91 0.63 28.69 2.82
N GLU A 92 -0.19 28.98 1.81
CA GLU A 92 -1.66 28.88 1.94
C GLU A 92 -2.16 27.48 1.57
N VAL A 93 -1.48 26.84 0.63
CA VAL A 93 -1.75 25.47 0.18
C VAL A 93 -0.51 24.62 0.35
N ALA A 94 -0.62 23.51 1.07
CA ALA A 94 0.42 22.52 1.17
C ALA A 94 0.01 21.19 0.55
N TYR A 95 1.00 20.41 0.12
CA TYR A 95 0.80 19.11 -0.53
C TYR A 95 1.57 18.01 0.19
N ILE A 96 0.89 16.94 0.54
CA ILE A 96 1.49 15.69 1.02
C ILE A 96 1.48 14.71 -0.14
N PHE A 97 2.65 14.33 -0.62
CA PHE A 97 2.83 13.42 -1.75
C PHE A 97 2.64 11.96 -1.34
N GLN A 98 2.28 11.12 -2.30
CA GLN A 98 2.07 9.69 -2.11
C GLN A 98 3.33 8.96 -1.59
N GLU A 99 4.51 9.32 -2.11
CA GLU A 99 5.79 8.70 -1.74
C GLU A 99 6.73 9.68 -1.04
N PRO A 100 7.00 9.51 0.28
CA PRO A 100 7.93 10.38 1.01
C PRO A 100 9.36 10.34 0.49
N MET A 101 9.77 9.22 -0.15
CA MET A 101 11.13 9.06 -0.69
C MET A 101 11.38 9.92 -1.93
N THR A 102 10.35 10.23 -2.69
CA THR A 102 10.44 11.10 -3.87
C THR A 102 10.21 12.56 -3.51
N ALA A 103 9.45 12.83 -2.44
CA ALA A 103 9.14 14.18 -1.97
C ALA A 103 10.27 14.81 -1.16
N LEU A 104 10.96 14.02 -0.32
CA LEU A 104 12.08 14.50 0.50
C LEU A 104 13.40 14.37 -0.27
N ASN A 105 14.20 15.43 -0.28
CA ASN A 105 15.53 15.39 -0.89
C ASN A 105 16.49 14.53 -0.04
N PRO A 106 17.05 13.42 -0.58
CA PRO A 106 17.89 12.50 0.21
C PRO A 106 19.25 13.09 0.61
N LEU A 107 19.66 14.19 0.00
CA LEU A 107 20.97 14.84 0.25
C LEU A 107 20.93 15.84 1.40
N TYR A 108 19.76 16.22 1.88
CA TYR A 108 19.57 17.17 2.98
C TYR A 108 18.92 16.51 4.18
N THR A 109 19.24 17.03 5.37
CA THR A 109 18.56 16.60 6.62
C THR A 109 17.10 17.05 6.62
N ILE A 110 16.24 16.34 7.38
CA ILE A 110 14.82 16.75 7.49
C ILE A 110 14.68 18.14 8.09
N GLY A 111 15.52 18.48 9.07
CA GLY A 111 15.53 19.82 9.67
C GLY A 111 15.87 20.91 8.68
N PHE A 112 16.87 20.69 7.81
CA PHE A 112 17.23 21.64 6.77
C PHE A 112 16.04 21.94 5.84
N GLN A 113 15.34 20.90 5.38
CA GLN A 113 14.21 21.03 4.45
C GLN A 113 13.02 21.77 5.07
N ILE A 114 12.72 21.53 6.34
CA ILE A 114 11.68 22.27 7.07
C ILE A 114 12.09 23.73 7.27
N ILE A 115 13.35 23.99 7.67
CA ILE A 115 13.89 25.34 7.88
C ILE A 115 13.91 26.13 6.55
N GLU A 116 14.27 25.49 5.45
CA GLU A 116 14.25 26.08 4.11
C GLU A 116 12.83 26.56 3.74
N THR A 117 11.81 25.71 3.94
CA THR A 117 10.41 26.06 3.71
C THR A 117 10.00 27.27 4.54
N LEU A 118 10.31 27.29 5.84
CA LEU A 118 10.01 28.42 6.73
C LEU A 118 10.65 29.72 6.26
N ARG A 119 11.94 29.69 5.92
CA ARG A 119 12.69 30.87 5.52
C ARG A 119 12.36 31.39 4.11
N ASN A 120 11.83 30.53 3.24
CA ASN A 120 11.34 30.93 1.93
C ASN A 120 10.03 31.73 2.02
N HIS A 121 9.22 31.48 3.05
CA HIS A 121 7.89 32.08 3.19
C HIS A 121 7.79 33.15 4.30
N PHE A 122 8.73 33.15 5.26
CA PHE A 122 8.77 34.07 6.37
C PHE A 122 10.17 34.67 6.53
N ASP A 123 10.22 35.92 6.97
CA ASP A 123 11.48 36.59 7.33
C ASP A 123 11.93 36.11 8.72
N MET A 124 12.34 34.83 8.79
CA MET A 124 12.80 34.19 10.03
C MET A 124 14.31 34.10 10.08
N GLY A 125 14.88 34.48 11.23
CA GLY A 125 16.29 34.25 11.53
C GLY A 125 16.60 32.75 11.68
N PRO A 126 17.89 32.33 11.48
CA PRO A 126 18.26 30.89 11.56
C PRO A 126 17.88 30.20 12.87
N LYS A 127 18.01 30.90 14.01
CA LYS A 127 17.69 30.35 15.34
C LYS A 127 16.17 30.16 15.53
N GLU A 128 15.38 31.12 15.03
CA GLU A 128 13.92 31.09 15.11
C GLU A 128 13.36 29.97 14.22
N ALA A 129 13.82 29.89 12.98
CA ALA A 129 13.42 28.84 12.05
C ALA A 129 13.80 27.43 12.57
N HIS A 130 14.97 27.28 13.20
CA HIS A 130 15.37 26.03 13.84
C HIS A 130 14.46 25.65 15.00
N LYS A 131 14.10 26.61 15.86
CA LYS A 131 13.17 26.39 16.98
C LYS A 131 11.81 25.93 16.45
N ARG A 132 11.27 26.63 15.44
CA ARG A 132 9.99 26.26 14.83
C ARG A 132 10.04 24.88 14.15
N ALA A 133 11.13 24.55 13.47
CA ALA A 133 11.32 23.21 12.88
C ALA A 133 11.34 22.11 13.97
N LEU A 134 11.95 22.37 15.12
CA LEU A 134 11.96 21.42 16.25
C LEU A 134 10.55 21.25 16.84
N GLU A 135 9.78 22.33 16.97
CA GLU A 135 8.38 22.28 17.40
C GLU A 135 7.52 21.45 16.43
N LEU A 136 7.71 21.61 15.11
CA LEU A 136 7.01 20.83 14.08
C LEU A 136 7.36 19.34 14.15
N ILE A 137 8.65 19.00 14.28
CA ILE A 137 9.10 17.61 14.42
C ILE A 137 8.54 16.96 15.68
N THR A 138 8.43 17.74 16.78
CA THR A 138 7.80 17.29 18.03
C THR A 138 6.29 17.10 17.84
N MET A 139 5.63 18.04 17.16
CA MET A 139 4.18 18.02 16.89
C MET A 139 3.74 16.80 16.09
N VAL A 140 4.59 16.30 15.18
CA VAL A 140 4.33 15.07 14.40
C VAL A 140 4.86 13.80 15.08
N ASP A 141 5.18 13.83 16.36
CA ASP A 141 5.63 12.70 17.16
C ASP A 141 6.82 11.92 16.58
N ILE A 142 7.81 12.60 15.99
CA ILE A 142 9.06 11.95 15.60
C ILE A 142 9.91 11.75 16.87
N PRO A 143 10.34 10.50 17.18
CA PRO A 143 11.13 10.21 18.36
C PRO A 143 12.46 10.98 18.41
N GLN A 144 12.85 11.43 19.60
CA GLN A 144 14.09 12.18 19.85
C GLN A 144 14.25 13.38 18.88
N PRO A 145 13.35 14.38 18.92
CA PRO A 145 13.29 15.47 17.94
C PRO A 145 14.63 16.17 17.72
N GLU A 146 15.37 16.48 18.79
CA GLU A 146 16.68 17.14 18.76
C GLU A 146 17.77 16.36 18.01
N LYS A 147 17.69 15.03 18.00
CA LYS A 147 18.59 14.19 17.22
C LYS A 147 18.04 13.97 15.82
N SER A 148 16.73 13.76 15.71
CA SER A 148 16.08 13.41 14.45
C SER A 148 16.07 14.57 13.46
N ILE A 149 16.07 15.83 13.90
CA ILE A 149 16.19 17.01 13.04
C ILE A 149 17.45 16.98 12.14
N ASN A 150 18.52 16.35 12.62
CA ASN A 150 19.80 16.23 11.90
C ASN A 150 19.91 14.93 11.08
N LYS A 151 18.89 14.08 11.05
CA LYS A 151 18.89 12.86 10.23
C LYS A 151 18.52 13.14 8.78
N TYR A 152 19.07 12.33 7.89
CA TYR A 152 18.68 12.29 6.49
C TYR A 152 17.46 11.37 6.29
N PRO A 153 16.66 11.57 5.22
CA PRO A 153 15.46 10.75 4.96
C PRO A 153 15.73 9.24 4.97
N HIS A 154 16.85 8.77 4.43
CA HIS A 154 17.21 7.35 4.41
C HIS A 154 17.53 6.75 5.79
N GLN A 155 17.73 7.56 6.81
CA GLN A 155 17.99 7.14 8.20
C GLN A 155 16.71 6.99 9.03
N LEU A 156 15.55 7.30 8.45
CA LEU A 156 14.24 7.25 9.08
C LEU A 156 13.45 6.01 8.60
N SER A 157 12.56 5.49 9.45
CA SER A 157 11.57 4.49 9.03
C SER A 157 10.55 5.09 8.05
N GLY A 158 9.74 4.24 7.38
CA GLY A 158 8.68 4.70 6.48
C GLY A 158 7.74 5.69 7.15
N GLY A 159 7.17 5.33 8.30
CA GLY A 159 6.29 6.21 9.07
C GLY A 159 6.97 7.49 9.56
N GLN A 160 8.26 7.44 9.97
CA GLN A 160 8.99 8.64 10.35
C GLN A 160 9.23 9.58 9.16
N ARG A 161 9.50 9.05 7.97
CA ARG A 161 9.59 9.86 6.74
C ARG A 161 8.27 10.53 6.40
N GLN A 162 7.16 9.79 6.52
CA GLN A 162 5.82 10.35 6.32
C GLN A 162 5.55 11.48 7.29
N ARG A 163 5.83 11.31 8.59
CA ARG A 163 5.71 12.34 9.62
C ARG A 163 6.59 13.57 9.31
N ALA A 164 7.82 13.36 8.81
CA ALA A 164 8.70 14.46 8.41
C ALA A 164 8.15 15.24 7.21
N MET A 165 7.57 14.56 6.22
CA MET A 165 6.90 15.19 5.08
C MET A 165 5.67 15.98 5.53
N ILE A 166 4.86 15.44 6.46
CA ILE A 166 3.73 16.15 7.06
C ILE A 166 4.24 17.39 7.83
N ALA A 167 5.31 17.29 8.63
CA ALA A 167 5.89 18.44 9.33
C ALA A 167 6.33 19.54 8.36
N GLN A 168 6.92 19.17 7.22
CA GLN A 168 7.31 20.12 6.17
C GLN A 168 6.08 20.76 5.52
N ALA A 169 5.04 19.99 5.20
CA ALA A 169 3.79 20.50 4.61
C ALA A 169 3.09 21.49 5.55
N LEU A 170 3.14 21.27 6.85
CA LEU A 170 2.51 22.10 7.87
C LEU A 170 3.39 23.28 8.33
N ALA A 171 4.59 23.44 7.81
CA ALA A 171 5.56 24.44 8.28
C ALA A 171 4.99 25.86 8.35
N CYS A 172 4.14 26.21 7.39
CA CYS A 172 3.54 27.55 7.27
C CYS A 172 2.08 27.63 7.73
N ASP A 173 1.56 26.67 8.48
CA ASP A 173 0.18 26.59 8.96
C ASP A 173 -0.86 26.81 7.81
N PRO A 174 -0.87 25.95 6.76
CA PRO A 174 -1.62 26.17 5.54
C PRO A 174 -3.13 26.13 5.77
N ALA A 175 -3.87 26.97 5.03
CA ALA A 175 -5.34 26.96 5.05
C ALA A 175 -5.92 25.74 4.34
N LEU A 176 -5.24 25.25 3.30
CA LEU A 176 -5.61 24.04 2.55
C LEU A 176 -4.46 23.01 2.57
N LEU A 177 -4.76 21.80 2.98
CA LEU A 177 -3.86 20.66 2.89
C LEU A 177 -4.39 19.68 1.83
N ILE A 178 -3.66 19.45 0.76
CA ILE A 178 -3.93 18.40 -0.22
C ILE A 178 -3.10 17.19 0.17
N ALA A 179 -3.77 16.08 0.50
CA ALA A 179 -3.12 14.84 0.92
C ALA A 179 -3.40 13.75 -0.11
N ASP A 180 -2.40 13.46 -0.94
CA ASP A 180 -2.48 12.45 -2.00
C ASP A 180 -1.94 11.12 -1.48
N GLU A 181 -2.85 10.21 -1.17
CA GLU A 181 -2.58 8.89 -0.60
C GLU A 181 -1.62 8.92 0.61
N PRO A 182 -1.90 9.71 1.65
CA PRO A 182 -0.94 10.01 2.72
C PRO A 182 -0.57 8.80 3.59
N THR A 183 -1.25 7.69 3.45
CA THR A 183 -1.05 6.48 4.25
C THR A 183 -0.69 5.24 3.42
N THR A 184 -0.57 5.36 2.11
CA THR A 184 -0.18 4.26 1.21
C THR A 184 1.20 3.72 1.60
N ALA A 185 1.37 2.40 1.55
CA ALA A 185 2.57 1.66 1.96
C ALA A 185 2.97 1.79 3.46
N LEU A 186 2.05 2.26 4.31
CA LEU A 186 2.20 2.19 5.76
C LEU A 186 1.45 0.97 6.32
N ASP A 187 1.97 0.41 7.40
CA ASP A 187 1.21 -0.59 8.16
C ASP A 187 0.02 0.04 8.89
N VAL A 188 -0.99 -0.78 9.22
CA VAL A 188 -2.27 -0.31 9.76
C VAL A 188 -2.15 0.48 11.07
N THR A 189 -1.15 0.18 11.90
CA THR A 189 -0.91 0.91 13.15
C THR A 189 -0.34 2.30 12.90
N VAL A 190 0.66 2.42 12.04
CA VAL A 190 1.23 3.72 11.63
C VAL A 190 0.21 4.53 10.84
N GLN A 191 -0.58 3.89 9.96
CA GLN A 191 -1.68 4.53 9.25
C GLN A 191 -2.67 5.18 10.22
N ALA A 192 -3.13 4.45 11.23
CA ALA A 192 -4.05 4.97 12.23
C ALA A 192 -3.46 6.15 13.01
N GLU A 193 -2.17 6.09 13.36
CA GLU A 193 -1.47 7.21 14.03
C GLU A 193 -1.35 8.45 13.14
N ILE A 194 -1.07 8.29 11.85
CA ILE A 194 -1.00 9.40 10.89
C ILE A 194 -2.38 10.06 10.72
N LEU A 195 -3.47 9.27 10.65
CA LEU A 195 -4.82 9.81 10.56
C LEU A 195 -5.22 10.57 11.83
N ASP A 196 -4.89 10.05 13.02
CA ASP A 196 -5.10 10.74 14.29
C ASP A 196 -4.32 12.07 14.34
N LEU A 197 -3.07 12.07 13.87
CA LEU A 197 -2.23 13.26 13.75
C LEU A 197 -2.87 14.29 12.80
N MET A 198 -3.24 13.89 11.59
CA MET A 198 -3.85 14.79 10.60
C MET A 198 -5.16 15.41 11.11
N ARG A 199 -5.98 14.64 11.83
CA ARG A 199 -7.21 15.12 12.46
C ARG A 199 -6.92 16.15 13.54
N GLY A 200 -6.01 15.86 14.46
CA GLY A 200 -5.61 16.79 15.52
C GLY A 200 -5.04 18.10 14.96
N LEU A 201 -4.27 18.01 13.88
CA LEU A 201 -3.72 19.19 13.19
C LEU A 201 -4.80 20.00 12.46
N LYS A 202 -5.73 19.33 11.76
CA LYS A 202 -6.90 19.98 11.15
C LYS A 202 -7.69 20.79 12.17
N ASP A 203 -8.00 20.19 13.31
CA ASP A 203 -8.78 20.84 14.37
C ASP A 203 -8.01 22.01 15.00
N LYS A 204 -6.69 21.87 15.20
CA LYS A 204 -5.83 22.91 15.79
C LYS A 204 -5.62 24.11 14.87
N LEU A 205 -5.44 23.87 13.57
CA LEU A 205 -5.12 24.89 12.57
C LEU A 205 -6.36 25.38 11.83
N ASN A 206 -7.51 24.74 12.02
CA ASN A 206 -8.74 24.97 11.24
C ASN A 206 -8.51 24.84 9.71
N SER A 207 -7.56 24.01 9.31
CA SER A 207 -7.22 23.78 7.89
C SER A 207 -8.29 22.94 7.21
N ALA A 208 -8.59 23.24 5.96
CA ALA A 208 -9.34 22.36 5.07
C ALA A 208 -8.43 21.22 4.57
N ILE A 209 -8.95 20.00 4.46
CA ILE A 209 -8.20 18.88 3.91
C ILE A 209 -8.90 18.34 2.66
N LEU A 210 -8.19 18.31 1.54
CA LEU A 210 -8.57 17.54 0.36
C LEU A 210 -7.80 16.23 0.40
N LEU A 211 -8.49 15.13 0.74
CA LEU A 211 -7.91 13.81 0.90
C LEU A 211 -8.12 12.99 -0.37
N ILE A 212 -7.05 12.50 -0.98
CA ILE A 212 -7.12 11.58 -2.10
C ILE A 212 -6.70 10.21 -1.59
N THR A 213 -7.55 9.22 -1.76
CA THR A 213 -7.25 7.84 -1.39
C THR A 213 -8.18 6.85 -2.09
N HIS A 214 -7.72 5.62 -2.24
CA HIS A 214 -8.55 4.49 -2.66
C HIS A 214 -9.00 3.63 -1.46
N ASP A 215 -8.50 3.90 -0.24
CA ASP A 215 -8.86 3.18 0.98
C ASP A 215 -10.14 3.74 1.60
N MET A 216 -11.26 3.03 1.43
CA MET A 216 -12.56 3.44 1.94
C MET A 216 -12.64 3.42 3.47
N GLY A 217 -11.80 2.65 4.16
CA GLY A 217 -11.68 2.69 5.62
C GLY A 217 -11.06 4.00 6.10
N VAL A 218 -10.04 4.50 5.40
CA VAL A 218 -9.44 5.84 5.64
C VAL A 218 -10.48 6.94 5.38
N VAL A 219 -11.27 6.80 4.31
CA VAL A 219 -12.36 7.74 3.99
C VAL A 219 -13.41 7.75 5.09
N ALA A 220 -13.85 6.58 5.56
CA ALA A 220 -14.81 6.45 6.66
C ALA A 220 -14.31 7.08 7.98
N ASP A 221 -12.99 7.05 8.21
CA ASP A 221 -12.35 7.64 9.40
C ASP A 221 -12.24 9.17 9.34
N MET A 222 -11.99 9.74 8.15
CA MET A 222 -11.57 11.15 8.01
C MET A 222 -12.60 12.06 7.34
N ALA A 223 -13.35 11.57 6.35
CA ALA A 223 -14.10 12.44 5.44
C ALA A 223 -15.42 12.93 6.01
N ASP A 224 -15.70 14.23 5.84
CA ASP A 224 -17.04 14.83 6.01
C ASP A 224 -17.86 14.63 4.73
N GLU A 225 -17.24 14.85 3.55
CA GLU A 225 -17.84 14.70 2.22
C GLU A 225 -16.97 13.82 1.34
N ILE A 226 -17.59 13.14 0.39
CA ILE A 226 -16.93 12.22 -0.53
C ILE A 226 -17.34 12.56 -1.95
N LEU A 227 -16.34 12.67 -2.83
CA LEU A 227 -16.49 12.84 -4.26
C LEU A 227 -15.94 11.59 -4.94
N VAL A 228 -16.80 10.86 -5.65
CA VAL A 228 -16.44 9.62 -6.36
C VAL A 228 -16.13 9.94 -7.80
N MET A 229 -14.92 9.60 -8.25
CA MET A 229 -14.45 9.80 -9.62
C MET A 229 -14.33 8.48 -10.38
N LYS A 230 -14.76 8.50 -11.64
CA LYS A 230 -14.54 7.43 -12.61
C LYS A 230 -14.24 8.02 -13.98
N ASP A 231 -13.20 7.53 -14.65
CA ASP A 231 -12.83 7.93 -16.03
C ASP A 231 -12.77 9.47 -16.21
N GLY A 232 -12.22 10.19 -15.22
CA GLY A 232 -12.09 11.65 -15.24
C GLY A 232 -13.35 12.41 -14.82
N ILE A 233 -14.48 11.77 -14.59
CA ILE A 233 -15.78 12.39 -14.30
C ILE A 233 -16.16 12.17 -12.84
N THR A 234 -16.75 13.18 -12.20
CA THR A 234 -17.44 13.02 -10.92
C THR A 234 -18.75 12.28 -11.13
N VAL A 235 -18.87 11.06 -10.61
CA VAL A 235 -20.07 10.23 -10.77
C VAL A 235 -21.04 10.34 -9.60
N GLU A 236 -20.53 10.64 -8.41
CA GLU A 236 -21.33 10.86 -7.23
C GLU A 236 -20.64 11.78 -6.22
N HIS A 237 -21.40 12.64 -5.53
CA HIS A 237 -20.91 13.51 -4.47
C HIS A 237 -21.97 13.59 -3.37
N GLY A 238 -21.52 13.47 -2.11
CA GLY A 238 -22.39 13.53 -0.95
C GLY A 238 -21.64 13.52 0.36
N THR A 239 -22.38 13.58 1.46
CA THR A 239 -21.80 13.40 2.79
C THR A 239 -21.28 11.97 2.96
N SER A 240 -20.31 11.78 3.86
CA SER A 240 -19.78 10.45 4.19
C SER A 240 -20.89 9.45 4.48
N ASP A 241 -21.87 9.83 5.30
CA ASP A 241 -23.02 8.98 5.64
C ASP A 241 -23.87 8.59 4.42
N GLN A 242 -24.12 9.54 3.50
CA GLN A 242 -24.90 9.27 2.28
C GLN A 242 -24.19 8.26 1.36
N ILE A 243 -22.90 8.45 1.14
CA ILE A 243 -22.12 7.60 0.22
C ILE A 243 -21.97 6.18 0.80
N PHE A 244 -21.72 6.03 2.10
CA PHE A 244 -21.54 4.71 2.70
C PHE A 244 -22.86 3.94 2.88
N ASN A 245 -23.93 4.61 3.30
CA ASN A 245 -25.18 3.95 3.67
C ASN A 245 -26.24 3.94 2.56
N ASN A 246 -26.16 4.89 1.61
CA ASN A 246 -27.15 5.01 0.52
C ASN A 246 -26.52 5.46 -0.80
N PRO A 247 -25.52 4.72 -1.33
CA PRO A 247 -24.88 5.02 -2.61
C PRO A 247 -25.91 4.89 -3.74
N ARG A 248 -25.97 5.91 -4.62
CA ARG A 248 -26.95 5.96 -5.72
C ARG A 248 -26.36 5.47 -7.05
N HIS A 249 -25.11 5.82 -7.31
CA HIS A 249 -24.47 5.46 -8.56
C HIS A 249 -23.98 4.00 -8.54
N PRO A 250 -24.24 3.19 -9.59
CA PRO A 250 -23.84 1.77 -9.65
C PRO A 250 -22.34 1.54 -9.41
N TYR A 251 -21.49 2.44 -9.92
CA TYR A 251 -20.06 2.36 -9.69
C TYR A 251 -19.68 2.56 -8.21
N THR A 252 -20.33 3.48 -7.50
CA THR A 252 -20.11 3.68 -6.06
C THR A 252 -20.50 2.44 -5.27
N GLN A 253 -21.62 1.81 -5.64
CA GLN A 253 -22.06 0.54 -5.04
C GLN A 253 -21.04 -0.58 -5.29
N GLN A 254 -20.53 -0.69 -6.52
CA GLN A 254 -19.48 -1.65 -6.88
C GLN A 254 -18.19 -1.39 -6.11
N LEU A 255 -17.74 -0.13 -6.01
CA LEU A 255 -16.54 0.27 -5.29
C LEU A 255 -16.63 -0.11 -3.80
N LEU A 256 -17.74 0.21 -3.14
CA LEU A 256 -17.99 -0.14 -1.73
C LEU A 256 -18.14 -1.64 -1.52
N GLY A 257 -18.75 -2.36 -2.47
CA GLY A 257 -18.91 -3.82 -2.42
C GLY A 257 -17.59 -4.58 -2.60
N ALA A 258 -16.59 -3.96 -3.23
CA ALA A 258 -15.27 -4.57 -3.44
C ALA A 258 -14.33 -4.40 -2.21
N VAL A 259 -14.70 -3.54 -1.24
CA VAL A 259 -13.85 -3.30 -0.05
C VAL A 259 -13.85 -4.53 0.87
N PRO A 260 -12.68 -5.11 1.17
CA PRO A 260 -12.57 -6.18 2.14
C PRO A 260 -13.09 -5.74 3.52
N LYS A 261 -13.95 -6.55 4.12
CA LYS A 261 -14.48 -6.31 5.46
C LYS A 261 -14.00 -7.40 6.42
N LEU A 262 -13.36 -7.00 7.50
CA LEU A 262 -12.89 -7.93 8.52
C LEU A 262 -14.08 -8.68 9.16
N GLY A 263 -14.00 -10.02 9.25
CA GLY A 263 -15.02 -10.87 9.85
C GLY A 263 -16.21 -11.19 8.95
N SER A 264 -16.22 -10.76 7.67
CA SER A 264 -17.31 -11.03 6.73
C SER A 264 -17.12 -12.32 5.92
N SER A 265 -15.94 -12.90 5.96
CA SER A 265 -15.57 -14.04 5.11
C SER A 265 -16.11 -15.36 5.65
N VAL A 266 -16.55 -16.25 4.75
CA VAL A 266 -16.97 -17.61 5.11
C VAL A 266 -15.78 -18.39 5.65
N LYS A 267 -15.98 -19.13 6.75
CA LYS A 267 -14.94 -19.96 7.35
C LYS A 267 -14.43 -20.99 6.36
N ARG A 268 -13.13 -20.92 6.05
CA ARG A 268 -12.44 -21.94 5.26
C ARG A 268 -11.91 -23.02 6.20
N VAL A 269 -12.42 -24.23 6.05
CA VAL A 269 -11.98 -25.38 6.86
C VAL A 269 -11.13 -26.28 5.98
N LEU A 270 -9.90 -26.55 6.45
CA LEU A 270 -9.07 -27.61 5.86
C LEU A 270 -9.66 -28.97 6.25
N ALA A 271 -10.30 -29.62 5.29
CA ALA A 271 -10.71 -31.00 5.46
C ALA A 271 -9.54 -31.92 5.08
N PHE A 272 -8.79 -32.37 6.06
CA PHE A 272 -7.85 -33.49 5.84
C PHE A 272 -8.64 -34.79 5.67
N GLN A 273 -8.47 -35.48 4.55
CA GLN A 273 -9.02 -36.82 4.37
C GLN A 273 -8.27 -37.81 5.30
N GLY A 274 -8.92 -38.23 6.38
CA GLY A 274 -8.37 -39.20 7.34
C GLY A 274 -8.03 -38.60 8.72
N SER A 275 -7.74 -39.49 9.68
CA SER A 275 -7.46 -39.14 11.09
C SER A 275 -6.02 -38.64 11.36
N THR A 276 -5.14 -38.67 10.37
CA THR A 276 -3.74 -38.20 10.48
C THR A 276 -3.48 -36.99 9.61
N LYS A 277 -2.86 -35.95 10.19
CA LYS A 277 -2.37 -34.80 9.41
C LYS A 277 -1.36 -35.26 8.36
N PRO A 278 -1.44 -34.79 7.10
CA PRO A 278 -0.43 -35.05 6.09
C PRO A 278 0.94 -34.49 6.50
N ALA A 279 2.02 -34.90 5.83
CA ALA A 279 3.30 -34.23 5.99
C ALA A 279 3.22 -32.77 5.53
N PRO A 280 3.85 -31.82 6.24
CA PRO A 280 3.85 -30.41 5.85
C PRO A 280 4.61 -30.20 4.54
N VAL A 281 4.11 -29.30 3.69
CA VAL A 281 4.81 -28.84 2.48
C VAL A 281 5.95 -27.89 2.84
N LEU A 282 5.72 -27.02 3.82
CA LEU A 282 6.73 -26.14 4.39
C LEU A 282 6.80 -26.36 5.90
N LYS A 283 8.02 -26.59 6.42
CA LYS A 283 8.27 -26.69 7.86
C LYS A 283 9.48 -25.83 8.23
N LEU A 284 9.28 -24.90 9.14
CA LEU A 284 10.31 -24.07 9.76
C LEU A 284 10.43 -24.47 11.22
N THR A 285 11.65 -24.80 11.68
CA THR A 285 11.93 -25.20 13.06
C THR A 285 13.06 -24.36 13.62
N ASP A 286 12.77 -23.57 14.66
CA ASP A 286 13.70 -22.69 15.39
C ASP A 286 14.55 -21.79 14.49
N VAL A 287 13.94 -21.30 13.41
CA VAL A 287 14.62 -20.53 12.36
C VAL A 287 15.02 -19.15 12.88
N THR A 288 16.32 -18.86 12.81
CA THR A 288 16.88 -17.53 13.08
C THR A 288 17.60 -17.02 11.85
N ILE A 289 17.26 -15.77 11.44
CA ILE A 289 17.81 -15.14 10.25
C ILE A 289 18.51 -13.85 10.65
N GLU A 290 19.77 -13.71 10.25
CA GLU A 290 20.60 -12.55 10.54
C GLU A 290 21.18 -11.96 9.26
N TYR A 291 21.02 -10.66 9.07
CA TYR A 291 21.78 -9.92 8.07
C TYR A 291 23.15 -9.60 8.63
N PRO A 292 24.23 -10.06 7.98
CA PRO A 292 25.58 -9.87 8.48
C PRO A 292 26.00 -8.38 8.47
N LYS A 293 27.00 -8.07 9.30
CA LYS A 293 27.61 -6.75 9.33
C LYS A 293 28.09 -6.33 7.92
N ARG A 294 27.74 -5.13 7.49
CA ARG A 294 28.21 -4.53 6.24
C ARG A 294 28.88 -3.17 6.52
N GLY A 295 30.19 -3.13 6.40
CA GLY A 295 30.97 -1.93 6.69
C GLY A 295 30.73 -1.43 8.12
N ARG A 296 30.15 -0.23 8.29
CA ARG A 296 29.81 0.37 9.60
C ARG A 296 28.44 -0.05 10.13
N VAL A 297 27.60 -0.72 9.32
CA VAL A 297 26.27 -1.18 9.75
C VAL A 297 26.45 -2.48 10.55
N PRO A 298 26.02 -2.54 11.80
CA PRO A 298 26.14 -3.76 12.63
C PRO A 298 25.26 -4.90 12.07
N ALA A 299 25.55 -6.12 12.47
CA ALA A 299 24.70 -7.27 12.19
C ALA A 299 23.31 -7.06 12.80
N PHE A 300 22.27 -7.48 12.09
CA PHE A 300 20.87 -7.34 12.50
C PHE A 300 20.14 -8.66 12.42
N THR A 301 19.60 -9.13 13.54
CA THR A 301 18.79 -10.35 13.61
C THR A 301 17.34 -9.97 13.26
N ALA A 302 16.91 -10.36 12.06
CA ALA A 302 15.59 -10.01 11.51
C ALA A 302 14.49 -10.98 11.95
N VAL A 303 14.83 -12.26 12.22
CA VAL A 303 13.90 -13.30 12.66
C VAL A 303 14.58 -14.13 13.74
N LYS A 304 13.84 -14.51 14.79
CA LYS A 304 14.35 -15.25 15.95
C LYS A 304 13.44 -16.43 16.28
N ASN A 305 14.00 -17.64 16.34
CA ASN A 305 13.32 -18.86 16.80
C ASN A 305 11.92 -19.04 16.19
N PHE A 306 11.81 -18.85 14.87
CA PHE A 306 10.54 -18.89 14.17
C PHE A 306 10.15 -20.33 13.83
N ASN A 307 8.92 -20.71 14.20
CA ASN A 307 8.36 -22.05 13.97
C ASN A 307 7.05 -21.92 13.21
N LEU A 308 6.91 -22.62 12.07
CA LEU A 308 5.68 -22.64 11.28
C LEU A 308 5.62 -23.91 10.43
N GLU A 309 4.44 -24.51 10.32
CA GLU A 309 4.14 -25.60 9.39
C GLU A 309 2.99 -25.20 8.49
N ILE A 310 3.09 -25.51 7.19
CA ILE A 310 2.03 -25.30 6.20
C ILE A 310 1.78 -26.62 5.49
N TYR A 311 0.50 -26.99 5.39
CA TYR A 311 0.06 -28.28 4.88
C TYR A 311 -0.42 -28.19 3.42
N PRO A 312 -0.51 -29.31 2.66
CA PRO A 312 -1.04 -29.30 1.31
C PRO A 312 -2.44 -28.66 1.24
N GLY A 313 -2.65 -27.76 0.30
CA GLY A 313 -3.92 -27.03 0.13
C GLY A 313 -4.21 -25.97 1.19
N GLU A 314 -3.28 -25.72 2.12
CA GLU A 314 -3.44 -24.70 3.16
C GLU A 314 -2.93 -23.33 2.69
N ILE A 315 -3.68 -22.28 3.03
CA ILE A 315 -3.22 -20.88 2.97
C ILE A 315 -2.98 -20.41 4.40
N VAL A 316 -1.73 -20.07 4.73
CA VAL A 316 -1.38 -19.41 5.99
C VAL A 316 -1.07 -17.95 5.72
N GLY A 317 -1.85 -17.05 6.35
CA GLY A 317 -1.60 -15.62 6.34
C GLY A 317 -0.48 -15.25 7.33
N LEU A 318 0.57 -14.61 6.88
CA LEU A 318 1.63 -14.08 7.74
C LEU A 318 1.49 -12.55 7.82
N VAL A 319 1.11 -12.04 9.00
CA VAL A 319 0.76 -10.64 9.22
C VAL A 319 1.65 -9.98 10.27
N GLY A 320 1.65 -8.65 10.31
CA GLY A 320 2.41 -7.84 11.28
C GLY A 320 2.86 -6.52 10.66
N GLU A 321 3.42 -5.64 11.47
CA GLU A 321 3.93 -4.34 11.04
C GLU A 321 5.09 -4.43 10.05
N SER A 322 5.34 -3.33 9.33
CA SER A 322 6.51 -3.20 8.46
C SER A 322 7.81 -3.40 9.25
N GLY A 323 8.74 -4.18 8.69
CA GLY A 323 9.99 -4.52 9.39
C GLY A 323 9.87 -5.63 10.45
N SER A 324 8.69 -6.25 10.65
CA SER A 324 8.55 -7.39 11.60
C SER A 324 9.23 -8.68 11.15
N GLY A 325 9.72 -8.76 9.90
CA GLY A 325 10.47 -9.90 9.39
C GLY A 325 9.69 -10.82 8.41
N LYS A 326 8.45 -10.50 8.04
CA LYS A 326 7.57 -11.31 7.16
C LYS A 326 8.22 -11.66 5.82
N THR A 327 8.61 -10.65 5.05
CA THR A 327 9.32 -10.81 3.77
C THR A 327 10.62 -11.60 3.92
N THR A 328 11.33 -11.41 5.05
CA THR A 328 12.55 -12.18 5.37
C THR A 328 12.25 -13.67 5.55
N VAL A 329 11.18 -14.01 6.28
CA VAL A 329 10.69 -15.39 6.41
C VAL A 329 10.32 -15.96 5.04
N GLY A 330 9.50 -15.26 4.25
CA GLY A 330 9.09 -15.72 2.92
C GLY A 330 10.28 -16.01 1.99
N ARG A 331 11.25 -15.10 1.93
CA ARG A 331 12.46 -15.26 1.10
C ARG A 331 13.39 -16.36 1.62
N ALA A 332 13.52 -16.53 2.92
CA ALA A 332 14.28 -17.62 3.50
C ALA A 332 13.62 -18.99 3.23
N SER A 333 12.29 -19.05 3.24
CA SER A 333 11.51 -20.26 2.96
C SER A 333 11.72 -20.84 1.56
N ILE A 334 12.31 -20.09 0.63
CA ILE A 334 12.68 -20.58 -0.73
C ILE A 334 14.20 -20.50 -0.98
N GLY A 335 14.98 -20.34 0.08
CA GLY A 335 16.44 -20.31 0.02
C GLY A 335 17.03 -19.09 -0.71
N LEU A 336 16.35 -17.94 -0.71
CA LEU A 336 16.90 -16.67 -1.22
C LEU A 336 17.71 -15.94 -0.16
N ILE A 337 17.44 -16.18 1.12
CA ILE A 337 18.17 -15.61 2.26
C ILE A 337 18.71 -16.78 3.08
N PRO A 338 20.00 -16.79 3.45
CA PRO A 338 20.57 -17.84 4.26
C PRO A 338 20.04 -17.78 5.70
N VAL A 339 19.89 -18.94 6.31
CA VAL A 339 19.49 -19.12 7.72
C VAL A 339 20.74 -19.17 8.60
N LYS A 340 20.71 -18.50 9.75
CA LYS A 340 21.80 -18.55 10.73
C LYS A 340 21.75 -19.83 11.57
N THR A 341 20.55 -20.16 12.08
CA THR A 341 20.28 -21.39 12.85
C THR A 341 18.87 -21.87 12.56
N GLY A 342 18.60 -23.14 12.86
CA GLY A 342 17.32 -23.80 12.63
C GLY A 342 17.29 -24.57 11.31
N SER A 343 16.12 -25.10 10.99
CA SER A 343 15.87 -25.96 9.83
C SER A 343 14.70 -25.42 9.02
N ILE A 344 14.80 -25.48 7.69
CA ILE A 344 13.70 -25.21 6.76
C ILE A 344 13.57 -26.38 5.80
N GLU A 345 12.45 -27.08 5.87
CA GLU A 345 12.14 -28.19 4.98
C GLU A 345 11.02 -27.81 3.99
N ILE A 346 11.24 -28.13 2.71
CA ILE A 346 10.21 -28.03 1.65
C ILE A 346 10.00 -29.45 1.09
N VAL A 347 8.75 -29.92 1.16
CA VAL A 347 8.38 -31.30 0.75
C VAL A 347 9.36 -32.32 1.34
N GLY A 348 9.65 -32.17 2.65
CA GLY A 348 10.56 -33.05 3.41
C GLY A 348 12.04 -32.92 3.04
N LYS A 349 12.45 -31.91 2.27
CA LYS A 349 13.86 -31.70 1.91
C LYS A 349 14.41 -30.45 2.61
N GLU A 350 15.50 -30.60 3.34
CA GLU A 350 16.19 -29.52 4.05
C GLU A 350 16.83 -28.53 3.05
N ILE A 351 16.60 -27.23 3.27
CA ILE A 351 17.17 -26.16 2.45
C ILE A 351 18.16 -25.27 3.20
N ALA A 352 18.17 -25.31 4.55
CA ALA A 352 19.15 -24.57 5.32
C ALA A 352 20.56 -25.15 5.07
N GLY A 353 21.48 -24.29 4.60
CA GLY A 353 22.84 -24.72 4.22
C GLY A 353 22.95 -25.57 2.94
N ALA A 354 21.86 -25.78 2.21
CA ALA A 354 21.86 -26.56 0.97
C ALA A 354 22.71 -25.89 -0.13
N LYS A 355 23.41 -26.71 -0.91
CA LYS A 355 24.20 -26.26 -2.06
C LYS A 355 23.28 -25.83 -3.22
N GLN A 356 23.78 -24.96 -4.11
CA GLN A 356 23.01 -24.40 -5.22
C GLN A 356 22.31 -25.47 -6.10
N ALA A 357 22.95 -26.61 -6.33
CA ALA A 357 22.33 -27.70 -7.10
C ALA A 357 21.12 -28.33 -6.39
N GLN A 358 21.18 -28.47 -5.07
CA GLN A 358 20.07 -28.97 -4.23
C GLN A 358 18.93 -27.94 -4.20
N LEU A 359 19.27 -26.65 -3.99
CA LEU A 359 18.29 -25.56 -4.04
C LEU A 359 17.59 -25.49 -5.40
N SER A 360 18.32 -25.67 -6.51
CA SER A 360 17.73 -25.68 -7.86
C SER A 360 16.68 -26.79 -8.03
N ALA A 361 16.92 -27.97 -7.45
CA ALA A 361 15.95 -29.07 -7.49
C ALA A 361 14.71 -28.78 -6.63
N ILE A 362 14.90 -28.17 -5.45
CA ILE A 362 13.81 -27.86 -4.51
C ILE A 362 12.96 -26.70 -5.02
N ARG A 363 13.59 -25.69 -5.66
CA ARG A 363 12.89 -24.53 -6.23
C ARG A 363 11.89 -24.88 -7.32
N ARG A 364 11.95 -26.07 -7.92
CA ARG A 364 10.90 -26.56 -8.84
C ARG A 364 9.56 -26.79 -8.13
N HIS A 365 9.60 -27.04 -6.83
CA HIS A 365 8.43 -27.21 -5.97
C HIS A 365 7.90 -25.89 -5.39
N THR A 366 8.55 -24.77 -5.71
CA THR A 366 8.20 -23.45 -5.12
C THR A 366 7.93 -22.40 -6.18
N GLY A 367 6.89 -21.61 -5.97
CA GLY A 367 6.63 -20.38 -6.70
C GLY A 367 6.72 -19.17 -5.79
N ILE A 368 7.03 -18.00 -6.36
CA ILE A 368 7.00 -16.74 -5.63
C ILE A 368 6.34 -15.64 -6.45
N VAL A 369 5.41 -14.93 -5.82
CA VAL A 369 4.83 -13.66 -6.31
C VAL A 369 5.43 -12.55 -5.45
N PHE A 370 6.13 -11.61 -6.09
CA PHE A 370 6.80 -10.50 -5.40
C PHE A 370 5.88 -9.31 -5.18
N GLN A 371 6.20 -8.49 -4.18
CA GLN A 371 5.47 -7.29 -3.77
C GLN A 371 5.29 -6.28 -4.91
N ASP A 372 6.35 -6.00 -5.69
CA ASP A 372 6.29 -5.08 -6.81
C ASP A 372 6.31 -5.85 -8.15
N PRO A 373 5.18 -5.91 -8.86
CA PRO A 373 5.11 -6.60 -10.14
C PRO A 373 5.96 -5.92 -11.22
N ALA A 374 6.21 -4.60 -11.12
CA ALA A 374 6.99 -3.88 -12.12
C ALA A 374 8.47 -4.24 -12.03
N SER A 375 9.04 -4.28 -10.83
CA SER A 375 10.46 -4.66 -10.62
C SER A 375 10.70 -6.17 -10.73
N SER A 376 9.65 -6.98 -10.64
CA SER A 376 9.76 -8.44 -10.73
C SER A 376 9.89 -8.97 -12.17
N LEU A 377 9.51 -8.19 -13.16
CA LEU A 377 9.58 -8.54 -14.58
C LEU A 377 10.73 -7.78 -15.26
N ASN A 378 11.44 -8.46 -16.17
CA ASN A 378 12.44 -7.79 -16.98
C ASN A 378 11.75 -6.87 -18.01
N PRO A 379 11.94 -5.53 -17.94
CA PRO A 379 11.24 -4.60 -18.84
C PRO A 379 11.66 -4.72 -20.32
N ARG A 380 12.76 -5.42 -20.60
CA ARG A 380 13.30 -5.61 -21.94
C ARG A 380 12.85 -6.91 -22.61
N LEU A 381 12.13 -7.76 -21.88
CA LEU A 381 11.64 -9.04 -22.40
C LEU A 381 10.12 -9.01 -22.53
N PRO A 382 9.55 -9.63 -23.58
CA PRO A 382 8.13 -9.90 -23.64
C PRO A 382 7.67 -10.73 -22.45
N ILE A 383 6.42 -10.57 -22.01
CA ILE A 383 5.92 -11.29 -20.84
C ILE A 383 5.89 -12.81 -21.03
N GLY A 384 5.70 -13.27 -22.28
CA GLY A 384 5.77 -14.70 -22.59
C GLY A 384 7.14 -15.34 -22.30
N GLU A 385 8.23 -14.59 -22.49
CA GLU A 385 9.56 -15.05 -22.12
C GLU A 385 9.72 -15.11 -20.59
N SER A 386 9.23 -14.09 -19.88
CA SER A 386 9.27 -14.06 -18.41
C SER A 386 8.46 -15.20 -17.76
N ILE A 387 7.30 -15.57 -18.34
CA ILE A 387 6.47 -16.70 -17.89
C ILE A 387 7.13 -18.04 -18.25
N GLY A 388 7.71 -18.14 -19.45
CA GLY A 388 8.31 -19.36 -19.97
C GLY A 388 9.70 -19.68 -19.40
N GLU A 389 10.41 -18.69 -18.85
CA GLU A 389 11.78 -18.86 -18.34
C GLU A 389 11.91 -20.02 -17.32
N PRO A 390 11.06 -20.17 -16.29
CA PRO A 390 11.13 -21.31 -15.38
C PRO A 390 11.00 -22.66 -16.08
N ILE A 391 10.09 -22.78 -17.05
CA ILE A 391 9.84 -24.02 -17.81
C ILE A 391 11.07 -24.37 -18.66
N TYR A 392 11.64 -23.36 -19.33
CA TYR A 392 12.84 -23.51 -20.15
C TYR A 392 14.07 -23.92 -19.32
N LEU A 393 14.31 -23.23 -18.19
CA LEU A 393 15.42 -23.54 -17.27
C LEU A 393 15.28 -24.93 -16.61
N ALA A 394 14.05 -25.34 -16.34
CA ALA A 394 13.75 -26.68 -15.83
C ALA A 394 13.88 -27.78 -16.91
N LYS A 395 14.12 -27.41 -18.18
CA LYS A 395 14.22 -28.29 -19.36
C LYS A 395 12.94 -29.11 -19.60
N ILE A 396 11.76 -28.56 -19.28
CA ILE A 396 10.48 -29.22 -19.47
C ILE A 396 10.00 -29.08 -20.93
N ALA A 397 10.07 -27.86 -21.48
CA ALA A 397 9.66 -27.59 -22.83
C ALA A 397 10.54 -26.50 -23.50
N LYS A 398 10.51 -26.45 -24.85
CA LYS A 398 11.16 -25.43 -25.67
C LYS A 398 10.38 -25.21 -26.97
N GLY A 399 10.63 -24.10 -27.67
CA GLY A 399 10.02 -23.80 -28.96
C GLY A 399 8.48 -23.74 -28.89
N ALA A 400 7.80 -24.43 -29.80
CA ALA A 400 6.34 -24.39 -29.90
C ALA A 400 5.62 -24.97 -28.66
N ASP A 401 6.19 -25.97 -27.99
CA ASP A 401 5.61 -26.56 -26.79
C ASP A 401 5.66 -25.57 -25.62
N LEU A 402 6.78 -24.87 -25.47
CA LEU A 402 6.92 -23.79 -24.49
C LEU A 402 5.89 -22.68 -24.74
N ALA A 403 5.73 -22.29 -26.01
CA ALA A 403 4.77 -21.25 -26.39
C ALA A 403 3.32 -21.65 -26.01
N ARG A 404 2.92 -22.91 -26.26
CA ARG A 404 1.60 -23.42 -25.86
C ARG A 404 1.41 -23.40 -24.35
N MET A 405 2.41 -23.86 -23.59
CA MET A 405 2.33 -23.84 -22.11
C MET A 405 2.20 -22.40 -21.56
N VAL A 406 2.90 -21.44 -22.15
CA VAL A 406 2.77 -20.01 -21.79
C VAL A 406 1.38 -19.48 -22.11
N GLU A 407 0.79 -19.83 -23.25
CA GLU A 407 -0.57 -19.45 -23.63
C GLU A 407 -1.61 -20.04 -22.66
N ASP A 408 -1.46 -21.30 -22.27
CA ASP A 408 -2.33 -21.95 -21.29
C ASP A 408 -2.22 -21.32 -19.89
N LEU A 409 -1.02 -20.87 -19.49
CA LEU A 409 -0.81 -20.12 -18.25
C LEU A 409 -1.44 -18.72 -18.31
N LEU A 410 -1.40 -18.04 -19.46
CA LEU A 410 -2.09 -16.77 -19.64
C LEU A 410 -3.61 -16.93 -19.53
N ASP A 411 -4.19 -17.98 -20.13
CA ASP A 411 -5.61 -18.30 -19.96
C ASP A 411 -5.98 -18.54 -18.50
N GLN A 412 -5.15 -19.29 -17.75
CA GLN A 412 -5.39 -19.56 -16.33
C GLN A 412 -5.43 -18.30 -15.46
N VAL A 413 -4.70 -17.24 -15.86
CA VAL A 413 -4.72 -15.95 -15.16
C VAL A 413 -5.62 -14.92 -15.85
N GLU A 414 -6.54 -15.36 -16.70
CA GLU A 414 -7.51 -14.53 -17.43
C GLU A 414 -6.87 -13.39 -18.24
N LEU A 415 -5.75 -13.68 -18.89
CA LEU A 415 -5.11 -12.78 -19.85
C LEU A 415 -5.17 -13.35 -21.25
N PRO A 416 -5.43 -12.50 -22.27
CA PRO A 416 -5.43 -12.96 -23.66
C PRO A 416 -4.10 -13.60 -24.07
N ARG A 417 -4.14 -14.71 -24.80
CA ARG A 417 -2.94 -15.40 -25.33
C ARG A 417 -2.03 -14.48 -26.15
N SER A 418 -2.60 -13.51 -26.85
CA SER A 418 -1.85 -12.52 -27.63
C SER A 418 -0.92 -11.64 -26.77
N TYR A 419 -1.19 -11.54 -25.47
CA TYR A 419 -0.36 -10.75 -24.55
C TYR A 419 1.04 -11.31 -24.37
N ARG A 420 1.30 -12.58 -24.72
CA ARG A 420 2.65 -13.17 -24.64
C ARG A 420 3.74 -12.32 -25.31
N ASN A 421 3.36 -11.55 -26.36
CA ASN A 421 4.29 -10.70 -27.11
C ASN A 421 4.39 -9.26 -26.59
N ARG A 422 3.56 -8.89 -25.59
CA ARG A 422 3.61 -7.56 -24.97
C ARG A 422 4.76 -7.45 -23.99
N TYR A 423 5.22 -6.22 -23.79
CA TYR A 423 6.21 -5.87 -22.79
C TYR A 423 5.54 -5.45 -21.48
N PRO A 424 6.25 -5.53 -20.32
CA PRO A 424 5.67 -5.14 -19.04
C PRO A 424 5.10 -3.72 -18.99
N HIS A 425 5.71 -2.75 -19.68
CA HIS A 425 5.25 -1.36 -19.71
C HIS A 425 3.93 -1.16 -20.47
N GLU A 426 3.52 -2.10 -21.32
CA GLU A 426 2.24 -2.07 -22.05
C GLU A 426 1.06 -2.65 -21.23
N LEU A 427 1.31 -3.06 -19.98
CA LEU A 427 0.34 -3.68 -19.10
C LEU A 427 0.00 -2.79 -17.91
N SER A 428 -1.25 -2.86 -17.45
CA SER A 428 -1.66 -2.26 -16.16
C SER A 428 -1.00 -2.96 -14.97
N GLY A 429 -1.03 -2.33 -13.78
CA GLY A 429 -0.50 -2.93 -12.54
C GLY A 429 -1.10 -4.31 -12.24
N GLY A 430 -2.43 -4.43 -12.31
CA GLY A 430 -3.11 -5.70 -12.10
C GLY A 430 -2.79 -6.76 -13.15
N GLN A 431 -2.64 -6.37 -14.43
CA GLN A 431 -2.21 -7.30 -15.48
C GLN A 431 -0.78 -7.79 -15.25
N ARG A 432 0.15 -6.91 -14.85
CA ARG A 432 1.52 -7.31 -14.46
C ARG A 432 1.52 -8.29 -13.28
N GLN A 433 0.63 -8.07 -12.31
CA GLN A 433 0.51 -8.98 -11.15
C GLN A 433 0.01 -10.37 -11.58
N ARG A 434 -0.98 -10.46 -12.49
CA ARG A 434 -1.44 -11.72 -13.06
C ARG A 434 -0.32 -12.45 -13.85
N VAL A 435 0.52 -11.72 -14.57
CA VAL A 435 1.75 -12.27 -15.18
C VAL A 435 2.69 -12.84 -14.14
N GLY A 436 2.84 -12.16 -12.99
CA GLY A 436 3.62 -12.64 -11.84
C GLY A 436 3.10 -13.96 -11.29
N ILE A 437 1.76 -14.11 -11.16
CA ILE A 437 1.13 -15.40 -10.79
C ILE A 437 1.41 -16.47 -11.83
N ALA A 438 1.18 -16.19 -13.13
CA ALA A 438 1.42 -17.15 -14.21
C ALA A 438 2.87 -17.69 -14.18
N ARG A 439 3.85 -16.80 -13.99
CA ARG A 439 5.26 -17.19 -13.83
C ARG A 439 5.49 -18.03 -12.57
N ALA A 440 4.88 -17.68 -11.44
CA ALA A 440 5.03 -18.43 -10.18
C ALA A 440 4.42 -19.83 -10.26
N LEU A 441 3.35 -20.00 -11.03
CA LEU A 441 2.66 -21.27 -11.25
C LEU A 441 3.22 -22.11 -12.42
N ALA A 442 4.18 -21.58 -13.18
CA ALA A 442 4.69 -22.19 -14.40
C ALA A 442 5.23 -23.63 -14.23
N LEU A 443 5.70 -23.97 -13.04
CA LEU A 443 6.18 -25.33 -12.70
C LEU A 443 5.20 -26.14 -11.84
N THR A 444 3.94 -25.70 -11.70
CA THR A 444 2.93 -26.33 -10.81
C THR A 444 3.50 -26.58 -9.41
N PRO A 445 3.87 -25.53 -8.67
CA PRO A 445 4.58 -25.68 -7.40
C PRO A 445 3.68 -26.30 -6.31
N ASP A 446 4.29 -27.03 -5.37
CA ASP A 446 3.63 -27.49 -4.14
C ASP A 446 3.44 -26.35 -3.13
N LEU A 447 4.35 -25.34 -3.15
CA LEU A 447 4.37 -24.18 -2.26
C LEU A 447 4.40 -22.88 -3.06
N LEU A 448 3.46 -21.98 -2.79
CA LEU A 448 3.48 -20.60 -3.28
C LEU A 448 3.80 -19.65 -2.14
N ILE A 449 4.80 -18.78 -2.32
CA ILE A 449 5.03 -17.61 -1.45
C ILE A 449 4.46 -16.39 -2.14
N ALA A 450 3.50 -15.72 -1.52
CA ALA A 450 2.93 -14.46 -2.01
C ALA A 450 3.35 -13.33 -1.08
N ASP A 451 4.36 -12.55 -1.49
CA ASP A 451 4.96 -11.49 -0.67
C ASP A 451 4.29 -10.15 -0.99
N GLU A 452 3.30 -9.76 -0.19
CA GLU A 452 2.48 -8.54 -0.33
C GLU A 452 1.92 -8.33 -1.75
N PRO A 453 1.26 -9.33 -2.36
CA PRO A 453 0.94 -9.31 -3.79
C PRO A 453 -0.14 -8.29 -4.17
N THR A 454 -0.79 -7.66 -3.22
CA THR A 454 -1.91 -6.71 -3.45
C THR A 454 -1.60 -5.28 -3.02
N SER A 455 -0.43 -5.00 -2.42
CA SER A 455 -0.10 -3.70 -1.81
C SER A 455 -0.08 -2.50 -2.78
N ALA A 456 0.06 -2.75 -4.08
CA ALA A 456 0.10 -1.71 -5.12
C ALA A 456 -1.15 -1.72 -6.03
N LEU A 457 -2.22 -2.43 -5.62
CA LEU A 457 -3.45 -2.57 -6.39
C LEU A 457 -4.56 -1.72 -5.77
N ASP A 458 -5.40 -1.12 -6.62
CA ASP A 458 -6.65 -0.52 -6.15
C ASP A 458 -7.65 -1.60 -5.71
N VAL A 459 -8.66 -1.20 -4.95
CA VAL A 459 -9.60 -2.11 -4.26
C VAL A 459 -10.30 -3.08 -5.22
N SER A 460 -10.72 -2.62 -6.41
CA SER A 460 -11.45 -3.47 -7.35
C SER A 460 -10.54 -4.47 -8.06
N VAL A 461 -9.30 -4.08 -8.39
CA VAL A 461 -8.28 -4.99 -8.95
C VAL A 461 -7.82 -5.98 -7.88
N GLN A 462 -7.67 -5.52 -6.63
CA GLN A 462 -7.34 -6.37 -5.48
C GLN A 462 -8.38 -7.48 -5.28
N SER A 463 -9.67 -7.14 -5.26
CA SER A 463 -10.75 -8.14 -5.12
C SER A 463 -10.66 -9.22 -6.20
N ARG A 464 -10.56 -8.82 -7.49
CA ARG A 464 -10.42 -9.77 -8.61
C ARG A 464 -9.16 -10.63 -8.52
N PHE A 465 -8.07 -10.06 -8.01
CA PHE A 465 -6.83 -10.81 -7.79
C PHE A 465 -7.00 -11.89 -6.72
N LEU A 466 -7.70 -11.56 -5.62
CA LEU A 466 -7.97 -12.50 -4.52
C LEU A 466 -8.90 -13.63 -4.97
N ASP A 467 -9.92 -13.33 -5.76
CA ASP A 467 -10.83 -14.31 -6.37
C ASP A 467 -10.04 -15.28 -7.27
N LEU A 468 -9.22 -14.74 -8.19
CA LEU A 468 -8.37 -15.53 -9.07
C LEU A 468 -7.40 -16.44 -8.29
N LEU A 469 -6.71 -15.89 -7.28
CA LEU A 469 -5.78 -16.68 -6.46
C LEU A 469 -6.49 -17.81 -5.72
N THR A 470 -7.71 -17.54 -5.23
CA THR A 470 -8.58 -18.53 -4.60
C THR A 470 -8.94 -19.66 -5.54
N GLU A 471 -9.45 -19.34 -6.74
CA GLU A 471 -9.82 -20.35 -7.75
C GLU A 471 -8.63 -21.21 -8.17
N LEU A 472 -7.48 -20.57 -8.41
CA LEU A 472 -6.25 -21.27 -8.75
C LEU A 472 -5.78 -22.19 -7.62
N GLN A 473 -5.87 -21.74 -6.36
CA GLN A 473 -5.50 -22.53 -5.20
C GLN A 473 -6.44 -23.72 -4.99
N GLU A 474 -7.76 -23.53 -5.17
CA GLU A 474 -8.74 -24.61 -5.08
C GLU A 474 -8.56 -25.65 -6.19
N LYS A 475 -8.18 -25.22 -7.39
CA LYS A 475 -7.95 -26.11 -8.55
C LYS A 475 -6.62 -26.87 -8.45
N LEU A 476 -5.54 -26.17 -8.07
CA LEU A 476 -4.18 -26.72 -8.08
C LEU A 476 -3.73 -27.28 -6.74
N LYS A 477 -4.45 -26.96 -5.65
CA LYS A 477 -4.21 -27.46 -4.28
C LYS A 477 -2.80 -27.19 -3.73
N PHE A 478 -2.12 -26.16 -4.20
CA PHE A 478 -0.83 -25.76 -3.63
C PHE A 478 -0.98 -25.22 -2.20
N ALA A 479 0.04 -25.39 -1.37
CA ALA A 479 0.18 -24.72 -0.09
C ALA A 479 0.61 -23.27 -0.33
N CYS A 480 0.12 -22.29 0.46
CA CYS A 480 0.46 -20.88 0.27
C CYS A 480 0.87 -20.22 1.59
N LEU A 481 2.02 -19.55 1.58
CA LEU A 481 2.36 -18.54 2.58
C LEU A 481 2.02 -17.16 2.00
N PHE A 482 0.92 -16.60 2.47
CA PHE A 482 0.41 -15.30 2.03
C PHE A 482 0.84 -14.21 3.02
N ILE A 483 1.77 -13.37 2.61
CA ILE A 483 2.30 -12.27 3.42
C ILE A 483 1.53 -11.00 3.10
N SER A 484 0.98 -10.36 4.13
CA SER A 484 0.29 -9.08 3.99
C SER A 484 0.39 -8.25 5.27
N HIS A 485 0.28 -6.94 5.16
CA HIS A 485 0.01 -6.04 6.27
C HIS A 485 -1.48 -5.75 6.43
N ASP A 486 -2.31 -6.14 5.44
CA ASP A 486 -3.77 -5.97 5.45
C ASP A 486 -4.46 -7.23 5.97
N LEU A 487 -4.99 -7.14 7.20
CA LEU A 487 -5.72 -8.22 7.84
C LEU A 487 -7.06 -8.54 7.17
N ALA A 488 -7.72 -7.56 6.55
CA ALA A 488 -9.00 -7.80 5.88
C ALA A 488 -8.78 -8.64 4.60
N VAL A 489 -7.65 -8.45 3.91
CA VAL A 489 -7.24 -9.30 2.79
C VAL A 489 -6.94 -10.72 3.24
N VAL A 490 -6.22 -10.87 4.35
CA VAL A 490 -5.87 -12.18 4.91
C VAL A 490 -7.12 -12.93 5.38
N ASP A 491 -8.10 -12.22 5.94
CA ASP A 491 -9.40 -12.78 6.34
C ASP A 491 -10.13 -13.49 5.18
N ILE A 492 -10.03 -12.96 3.97
CA ILE A 492 -10.66 -13.55 2.77
C ILE A 492 -10.05 -14.90 2.39
N LEU A 493 -8.72 -15.01 2.48
CA LEU A 493 -7.96 -16.13 1.89
C LEU A 493 -7.53 -17.19 2.89
N ALA A 494 -7.12 -16.78 4.10
CA ALA A 494 -6.36 -17.62 4.99
C ALA A 494 -7.23 -18.68 5.73
N HIS A 495 -6.68 -19.85 5.92
CA HIS A 495 -7.19 -20.88 6.83
C HIS A 495 -6.67 -20.64 8.25
N ARG A 496 -5.39 -20.30 8.36
CA ARG A 496 -4.69 -19.96 9.61
C ARG A 496 -3.93 -18.65 9.45
N ILE A 497 -3.74 -17.96 10.56
CA ILE A 497 -2.99 -16.69 10.62
C ILE A 497 -1.82 -16.84 11.58
N ALA A 498 -0.66 -16.34 11.18
CA ALA A 498 0.55 -16.21 11.98
C ALA A 498 0.90 -14.73 12.11
N VAL A 499 1.04 -14.22 13.34
CA VAL A 499 1.28 -12.81 13.64
C VAL A 499 2.73 -12.63 14.06
N MET A 500 3.44 -11.72 13.38
CA MET A 500 4.84 -11.39 13.67
C MET A 500 5.01 -10.01 14.25
N GLN A 501 5.85 -9.90 15.29
CA GLN A 501 6.29 -8.63 15.87
C GLN A 501 7.79 -8.68 16.17
N ASN A 502 8.56 -7.70 15.70
CA ASN A 502 10.00 -7.56 16.00
C ASN A 502 10.84 -8.83 15.76
N GLY A 503 10.54 -9.56 14.69
CA GLY A 503 11.22 -10.79 14.33
C GLY A 503 10.77 -12.05 15.06
N LEU A 504 9.74 -11.97 15.91
CA LEU A 504 9.17 -13.08 16.67
C LEU A 504 7.77 -13.43 16.14
N LEU A 505 7.45 -14.72 16.13
CA LEU A 505 6.07 -15.20 16.00
C LEU A 505 5.40 -15.03 17.38
N VAL A 506 4.42 -14.11 17.47
CA VAL A 506 3.78 -13.78 18.75
C VAL A 506 2.47 -14.50 18.96
N GLU A 507 1.79 -14.86 17.87
CA GLU A 507 0.54 -15.62 17.91
C GLU A 507 0.33 -16.36 16.59
N ALA A 508 -0.21 -17.61 16.64
CA ALA A 508 -0.61 -18.36 15.46
C ALA A 508 -1.77 -19.29 15.79
N GLY A 509 -2.74 -19.37 14.91
CA GLY A 509 -3.93 -20.19 15.11
C GLY A 509 -4.86 -20.18 13.91
N ASP A 510 -6.03 -20.78 14.07
CA ASP A 510 -7.09 -20.70 13.09
C ASP A 510 -7.48 -19.22 12.87
N ARG A 511 -7.87 -18.87 11.65
CA ARG A 511 -8.24 -17.49 11.26
C ARG A 511 -9.21 -16.87 12.26
N ASP A 512 -10.30 -17.57 12.59
CA ASP A 512 -11.36 -17.04 13.46
C ASP A 512 -10.87 -16.86 14.92
N ASP A 513 -9.94 -17.70 15.40
CA ASP A 513 -9.38 -17.57 16.73
C ASP A 513 -8.50 -16.32 16.82
N ILE A 514 -7.69 -16.06 15.80
CA ILE A 514 -6.82 -14.89 15.77
C ILE A 514 -7.63 -13.60 15.58
N LEU A 515 -8.60 -13.57 14.68
CA LEU A 515 -9.33 -12.34 14.35
C LEU A 515 -10.42 -11.98 15.38
N LEU A 516 -11.12 -12.98 15.95
CA LEU A 516 -12.27 -12.75 16.83
C LEU A 516 -11.93 -12.92 18.31
N ARG A 517 -10.90 -13.69 18.64
CA ARG A 517 -10.51 -14.06 20.02
C ARG A 517 -9.00 -13.96 20.25
N PRO A 518 -8.34 -12.89 19.83
CA PRO A 518 -6.89 -12.75 19.97
C PRO A 518 -6.45 -12.81 21.44
N GLN A 519 -5.40 -13.59 21.73
CA GLN A 519 -4.86 -13.77 23.07
C GLN A 519 -3.72 -12.78 23.35
N ASN A 520 -2.97 -12.41 22.29
CA ASN A 520 -1.83 -11.50 22.41
C ASN A 520 -2.27 -10.03 22.31
N ASP A 521 -1.76 -9.18 23.20
CA ASP A 521 -2.10 -7.74 23.22
C ASP A 521 -1.67 -7.01 21.95
N TYR A 522 -0.58 -7.43 21.32
CA TYR A 522 -0.15 -6.89 20.04
C TYR A 522 -1.16 -7.23 18.93
N THR A 523 -1.63 -8.48 18.89
CA THR A 523 -2.66 -8.91 17.91
C THR A 523 -3.94 -8.10 18.10
N ARG A 524 -4.38 -7.86 19.35
CA ARG A 524 -5.57 -7.01 19.64
C ARG A 524 -5.36 -5.59 19.12
N ARG A 525 -4.19 -4.99 19.35
CA ARG A 525 -3.86 -3.65 18.83
C ARG A 525 -3.84 -3.62 17.30
N LEU A 526 -3.23 -4.62 16.68
CA LEU A 526 -3.15 -4.73 15.22
C LEU A 526 -4.56 -4.81 14.59
N ILE A 527 -5.45 -5.62 15.15
CA ILE A 527 -6.85 -5.76 14.68
C ILE A 527 -7.64 -4.46 14.92
N SER A 528 -7.47 -3.81 16.07
CA SER A 528 -8.17 -2.56 16.38
C SER A 528 -7.73 -1.38 15.51
N ALA A 529 -6.55 -1.46 14.90
CA ALA A 529 -6.01 -0.45 14.00
C ALA A 529 -6.51 -0.61 12.54
N VAL A 530 -7.09 -1.77 12.18
CA VAL A 530 -7.63 -1.99 10.82
C VAL A 530 -8.81 -1.06 10.59
N PRO A 531 -8.75 -0.19 9.56
CA PRO A 531 -9.87 0.69 9.25
C PRO A 531 -11.05 -0.11 8.69
N VAL A 532 -12.27 0.30 9.04
CA VAL A 532 -13.50 -0.30 8.54
C VAL A 532 -14.25 0.68 7.65
N PRO A 533 -14.87 0.21 6.54
CA PRO A 533 -15.62 1.06 5.62
C PRO A 533 -17.04 1.35 6.15
N ASP A 534 -17.13 1.84 7.38
CA ASP A 534 -18.36 2.25 8.07
C ASP A 534 -18.00 3.42 9.00
N PRO A 535 -18.51 4.64 8.75
CA PRO A 535 -18.17 5.83 9.54
C PRO A 535 -18.56 5.73 11.01
N ALA A 536 -19.70 5.07 11.32
CA ALA A 536 -20.19 4.92 12.69
C ALA A 536 -19.33 3.93 13.48
N GLU A 537 -19.06 2.75 12.92
CA GLU A 537 -18.19 1.74 13.53
C GLU A 537 -16.76 2.25 13.64
N GLN A 538 -16.23 2.92 12.63
CA GLN A 538 -14.89 3.47 12.64
C GLN A 538 -14.70 4.51 13.76
N ARG A 539 -15.70 5.34 14.02
CA ARG A 539 -15.68 6.29 15.15
C ARG A 539 -15.57 5.56 16.49
N ILE A 540 -16.39 4.53 16.71
CA ILE A 540 -16.38 3.72 17.95
C ILE A 540 -15.00 3.06 18.14
N ARG A 541 -14.46 2.44 17.10
CA ARG A 541 -13.13 1.80 17.14
C ARG A 541 -12.00 2.79 17.45
N ARG A 542 -12.06 3.98 16.87
CA ARG A 542 -11.10 5.04 17.13
C ARG A 542 -11.16 5.53 18.58
N GLU A 543 -12.37 5.80 19.11
CA GLU A 543 -12.56 6.23 20.49
C GLU A 543 -12.02 5.19 21.49
N ALA A 544 -12.32 3.90 21.25
CA ALA A 544 -11.80 2.80 22.05
C ALA A 544 -10.25 2.72 21.99
N ARG A 545 -9.66 2.90 20.78
CA ARG A 545 -8.19 2.90 20.60
C ARG A 545 -7.52 4.06 21.34
N LEU A 546 -8.11 5.26 21.28
CA LEU A 546 -7.59 6.45 21.98
C LEU A 546 -7.71 6.30 23.51
N ALA A 547 -8.82 5.74 24.00
CA ALA A 547 -9.01 5.46 25.42
C ALA A 547 -8.00 4.43 25.96
N ALA A 548 -7.59 3.45 25.15
CA ALA A 548 -6.59 2.45 25.54
C ALA A 548 -5.14 2.97 25.53
N LYS A 549 -4.87 4.15 24.94
CA LYS A 549 -3.56 4.81 24.95
C LYS A 549 -3.33 5.70 26.18
N ASN A 550 -4.42 6.16 26.84
CA ASN A 550 -4.41 6.97 28.06
C ASN A 550 -4.50 6.08 29.30
#